data_9ff099f7ab2ada0048fa2c2f6a352cf5
#
_entry.id   9ff099f7ab2ada0048fa2c2f6a352cf5
#
_cell.length_a   1.000
_cell.length_b   1.000
_cell.length_c   1.000
_cell.angle_alpha   90.00
_cell.angle_beta   90.00
_cell.angle_gamma   90.00
#
_symmetry.space_group_name_H-M   'P 1'
#
loop_
_entity.id
_entity.type
_entity.pdbx_description
1 polymer ?
#
loop_
_entity_poly.entity_id
_entity_poly.type
_entity_poly.pdbx_seq_one_letter_code
_entity_poly.pdbx_strand_id
1 'polypeptide(L)'
;MKKHIKTLACRALAALFALCRVFPVKQNKAVLLRHFPVWGALEAMEQALRTDGRFRVVKIADWRRPGTLFHLATADVIFLNNNFNVLAYLPFSKKTRLVQLWHGDGGWKRWGHSVDPNTPRIPYTYAVCNCETVRPFWASGFGLPPERVLPLGSPRLDALTYPYDKAVLRAKFDARYLRCRGKKLFLYAPTFRDDPRENQALLSHFDFAAFHARFGEETALLVRLHPKMHGLYDLRGTGAVDLTGAPGQADILRAADLLITDYCSLCFDAVALDLPVVLYAFDEERYMARDRGFYKPLRELPPGPIANDFPALLDCLAAPDTSRDQRAAFRAFHLGEVDGKSCERILAVLTTPPA
;
A
#
# COMPACT_ATOMS: atom_id res chain seq x y z
N MET A 1 24.88 22.80 -8.40
CA MET A 1 23.87 23.38 -9.29
C MET A 1 22.45 22.81 -9.06
N LYS A 2 22.18 21.51 -9.24
CA LYS A 2 20.83 20.93 -9.03
C LYS A 2 20.21 21.18 -7.65
N LYS A 3 20.99 21.14 -6.56
CA LYS A 3 20.52 21.35 -5.18
C LYS A 3 20.08 22.81 -4.94
N HIS A 4 20.82 23.79 -5.47
CA HIS A 4 20.46 25.21 -5.35
C HIS A 4 19.20 25.58 -6.12
N ILE A 5 19.03 25.03 -7.35
CA ILE A 5 17.82 25.26 -8.16
C ILE A 5 16.58 24.70 -7.44
N LYS A 6 16.69 23.51 -6.84
CA LYS A 6 15.61 22.91 -6.07
C LYS A 6 15.21 23.76 -4.86
N THR A 7 16.20 24.30 -4.15
CA THR A 7 15.97 25.20 -2.99
C THR A 7 15.27 26.48 -3.41
N LEU A 8 15.68 27.10 -4.51
CA LEU A 8 15.07 28.33 -5.03
C LEU A 8 13.62 28.10 -5.46
N ALA A 9 13.37 27.00 -6.15
CA ALA A 9 12.00 26.60 -6.56
C ALA A 9 11.08 26.36 -5.35
N CYS A 10 11.58 25.72 -4.28
CA CYS A 10 10.82 25.53 -3.05
C CYS A 10 10.51 26.85 -2.35
N ARG A 11 11.46 27.83 -2.34
CA ARG A 11 11.23 29.16 -1.78
C ARG A 11 10.20 29.96 -2.57
N ALA A 12 10.27 29.94 -3.90
CA ALA A 12 9.27 30.58 -4.75
C ALA A 12 7.86 29.98 -4.53
N LEU A 13 7.78 28.67 -4.43
CA LEU A 13 6.53 27.97 -4.15
C LEU A 13 5.98 28.34 -2.76
N ALA A 14 6.83 28.43 -1.73
CA ALA A 14 6.46 28.85 -0.40
C ALA A 14 5.94 30.31 -0.38
N ALA A 15 6.54 31.22 -1.14
CA ALA A 15 6.08 32.60 -1.27
C ALA A 15 4.70 32.66 -1.94
N LEU A 16 4.49 31.92 -3.05
CA LEU A 16 3.18 31.83 -3.71
C LEU A 16 2.11 31.23 -2.79
N PHE A 17 2.49 30.22 -2.01
CA PHE A 17 1.58 29.63 -1.02
C PHE A 17 1.22 30.63 0.08
N ALA A 18 2.20 31.43 0.57
CA ALA A 18 1.97 32.48 1.55
C ALA A 18 0.99 33.55 1.04
N LEU A 19 1.05 33.92 -0.25
CA LEU A 19 0.06 34.81 -0.86
C LEU A 19 -1.35 34.20 -0.85
N CYS A 20 -1.47 32.87 -1.12
CA CYS A 20 -2.76 32.19 -1.04
C CYS A 20 -3.33 32.16 0.39
N ARG A 21 -2.49 32.27 1.43
CA ARG A 21 -2.90 32.30 2.85
C ARG A 21 -3.53 33.62 3.29
N VAL A 22 -3.54 34.66 2.46
CA VAL A 22 -4.35 35.87 2.69
C VAL A 22 -5.84 35.49 2.78
N PHE A 23 -6.24 34.44 2.06
CA PHE A 23 -7.60 33.90 2.18
C PHE A 23 -7.71 33.01 3.43
N PRO A 24 -8.83 33.10 4.17
CA PRO A 24 -9.00 32.31 5.39
C PRO A 24 -9.15 30.82 5.10
N VAL A 25 -8.75 29.99 6.07
CA VAL A 25 -9.09 28.56 6.08
C VAL A 25 -10.61 28.42 6.10
N LYS A 26 -11.14 27.66 5.15
CA LYS A 26 -12.56 27.42 5.00
C LYS A 26 -12.96 26.18 5.82
N GLN A 27 -13.72 26.39 6.86
CA GLN A 27 -14.23 25.31 7.70
C GLN A 27 -14.90 24.20 6.84
N ASN A 28 -14.65 22.95 7.22
CA ASN A 28 -15.15 21.76 6.53
C ASN A 28 -14.71 21.64 5.05
N LYS A 29 -13.66 22.33 4.62
CA LYS A 29 -13.07 22.11 3.32
C LYS A 29 -12.04 20.99 3.41
N ALA A 30 -12.39 19.81 2.86
CA ALA A 30 -11.52 18.66 2.77
C ALA A 30 -10.82 18.59 1.40
N VAL A 31 -9.50 18.50 1.39
CA VAL A 31 -8.70 18.30 0.18
C VAL A 31 -8.13 16.89 0.17
N LEU A 32 -8.38 16.14 -0.88
CA LEU A 32 -7.80 14.82 -1.13
C LEU A 32 -6.64 14.98 -2.11
N LEU A 33 -5.41 14.93 -1.61
CA LEU A 33 -4.19 15.11 -2.41
C LEU A 33 -3.57 13.77 -2.78
N ARG A 34 -3.70 13.39 -4.06
CA ARG A 34 -3.17 12.15 -4.62
C ARG A 34 -1.79 12.36 -5.22
N HIS A 35 -0.86 11.45 -4.98
CA HIS A 35 0.48 11.47 -5.59
C HIS A 35 0.64 10.44 -6.71
N PHE A 36 0.20 9.21 -6.48
CA PHE A 36 0.19 8.14 -7.48
C PHE A 36 -1.20 7.50 -7.51
N PRO A 37 -1.57 6.78 -8.56
CA PRO A 37 -2.82 6.04 -8.61
C PRO A 37 -2.75 4.79 -7.71
N VAL A 38 -2.40 5.01 -6.44
CA VAL A 38 -2.53 3.99 -5.39
C VAL A 38 -3.97 4.01 -4.95
N TRP A 39 -4.66 2.90 -5.20
CA TRP A 39 -6.08 2.74 -4.93
C TRP A 39 -6.37 2.57 -3.44
N GLY A 40 -7.52 3.02 -3.02
CA GLY A 40 -8.25 2.59 -1.83
C GLY A 40 -8.43 3.69 -0.78
N ALA A 41 -7.37 4.19 -0.14
CA ALA A 41 -7.52 5.04 1.05
C ALA A 41 -8.21 6.38 0.77
N LEU A 42 -7.82 7.09 -0.29
CA LEU A 42 -8.43 8.38 -0.62
C LEU A 42 -9.83 8.24 -1.21
N GLU A 43 -10.10 7.16 -1.95
CA GLU A 43 -11.41 6.85 -2.49
C GLU A 43 -12.40 6.51 -1.39
N ALA A 44 -12.01 5.66 -0.43
CA ALA A 44 -12.83 5.34 0.73
C ALA A 44 -13.11 6.59 1.58
N MET A 45 -12.08 7.43 1.80
CA MET A 45 -12.24 8.68 2.53
C MET A 45 -13.12 9.68 1.77
N GLU A 46 -13.02 9.76 0.44
CA GLU A 46 -13.93 10.59 -0.38
C GLU A 46 -15.37 10.17 -0.19
N GLN A 47 -15.65 8.88 -0.29
CA GLN A 47 -17.00 8.35 -0.11
C GLN A 47 -17.53 8.69 1.29
N ALA A 48 -16.74 8.45 2.34
CA ALA A 48 -17.14 8.76 3.71
C ALA A 48 -17.42 10.25 3.93
N LEU A 49 -16.57 11.15 3.41
CA LEU A 49 -16.77 12.60 3.49
C LEU A 49 -18.03 13.07 2.75
N ARG A 50 -18.34 12.46 1.61
CA ARG A 50 -19.55 12.77 0.85
C ARG A 50 -20.82 12.26 1.54
N THR A 51 -20.77 11.07 2.12
CA THR A 51 -21.87 10.48 2.89
C THR A 51 -22.14 11.29 4.17
N ASP A 52 -21.10 11.76 4.84
CA ASP A 52 -21.19 12.65 6.00
C ASP A 52 -21.91 13.98 5.68
N GLY A 53 -21.73 14.49 4.46
CA GLY A 53 -22.42 15.67 3.93
C GLY A 53 -21.95 17.02 4.49
N ARG A 54 -21.16 17.06 5.56
CA ARG A 54 -20.65 18.30 6.17
C ARG A 54 -19.50 18.90 5.39
N PHE A 55 -18.76 18.09 4.64
CA PHE A 55 -17.51 18.49 4.03
C PHE A 55 -17.67 18.89 2.55
N ARG A 56 -17.03 20.02 2.19
CA ARG A 56 -16.78 20.37 0.79
C ARG A 56 -15.51 19.65 0.33
N VAL A 57 -15.67 18.60 -0.47
CA VAL A 57 -14.55 17.78 -0.96
C VAL A 57 -13.93 18.36 -2.23
N VAL A 58 -12.62 18.52 -2.23
CA VAL A 58 -11.80 18.93 -3.39
C VAL A 58 -10.76 17.86 -3.67
N LYS A 59 -10.76 17.32 -4.90
CA LYS A 59 -9.79 16.31 -5.35
C LYS A 59 -8.67 16.96 -6.14
N ILE A 60 -7.44 16.65 -5.76
CA ILE A 60 -6.23 17.09 -6.47
C ILE A 60 -5.46 15.84 -6.93
N ALA A 61 -5.59 15.54 -8.22
CA ALA A 61 -4.89 14.41 -8.83
C ALA A 61 -3.48 14.77 -9.30
N ASP A 62 -3.26 16.03 -9.65
CA ASP A 62 -1.94 16.58 -10.01
C ASP A 62 -1.71 17.88 -9.24
N TRP A 63 -0.75 17.84 -8.34
CA TRP A 63 -0.43 18.98 -7.47
C TRP A 63 0.15 20.19 -8.21
N ARG A 64 0.60 20.03 -9.48
CA ARG A 64 1.16 21.09 -10.34
C ARG A 64 0.08 21.94 -11.01
N ARG A 65 -1.18 21.56 -10.94
CA ARG A 65 -2.28 22.31 -11.57
C ARG A 65 -2.45 23.70 -10.95
N PRO A 66 -2.79 24.70 -11.76
CA PRO A 66 -3.19 26.00 -11.25
C PRO A 66 -4.30 25.87 -10.20
N GLY A 67 -4.22 26.69 -9.14
CA GLY A 67 -5.20 26.64 -8.04
C GLY A 67 -4.91 25.62 -6.95
N THR A 68 -3.99 24.66 -7.15
CA THR A 68 -3.64 23.70 -6.09
C THR A 68 -3.17 24.39 -4.82
N LEU A 69 -2.26 25.36 -4.93
CA LEU A 69 -1.75 26.09 -3.76
C LEU A 69 -2.88 26.81 -3.00
N PHE A 70 -3.82 27.42 -3.73
CA PHE A 70 -4.99 28.05 -3.12
C PHE A 70 -5.88 27.04 -2.40
N HIS A 71 -6.11 25.87 -3.01
CA HIS A 71 -6.90 24.84 -2.36
C HIS A 71 -6.23 24.31 -1.09
N LEU A 72 -4.92 24.09 -1.12
CA LEU A 72 -4.14 23.63 0.04
C LEU A 72 -4.08 24.72 1.15
N ALA A 73 -3.85 25.98 0.77
CA ALA A 73 -3.73 27.09 1.72
C ALA A 73 -5.04 27.40 2.47
N THR A 74 -6.18 27.11 1.83
CA THR A 74 -7.52 27.39 2.39
C THR A 74 -8.25 26.12 2.86
N ALA A 75 -7.56 24.97 2.95
CA ALA A 75 -8.14 23.72 3.44
C ALA A 75 -8.23 23.70 4.96
N ASP A 76 -9.31 23.14 5.50
CA ASP A 76 -9.44 22.75 6.89
C ASP A 76 -8.69 21.44 7.15
N VAL A 77 -8.91 20.45 6.28
CA VAL A 77 -8.21 19.17 6.34
C VAL A 77 -7.66 18.76 4.97
N ILE A 78 -6.46 18.22 4.96
CA ILE A 78 -5.81 17.67 3.77
C ILE A 78 -5.48 16.21 4.04
N PHE A 79 -6.08 15.31 3.28
CA PHE A 79 -5.77 13.88 3.31
C PHE A 79 -4.75 13.53 2.24
N LEU A 80 -3.77 12.72 2.62
CA LEU A 80 -2.64 12.32 1.80
C LEU A 80 -2.51 10.80 1.78
N ASN A 81 -2.13 10.25 0.63
CA ASN A 81 -1.83 8.81 0.49
C ASN A 81 -0.34 8.53 0.24
N ASN A 82 0.52 9.54 0.29
CA ASN A 82 1.96 9.39 0.07
C ASN A 82 2.72 10.58 0.65
N ASN A 83 4.05 10.49 0.71
CA ASN A 83 4.91 11.62 1.06
C ASN A 83 5.04 12.59 -0.11
N PHE A 84 4.69 13.84 0.14
CA PHE A 84 4.92 14.96 -0.75
C PHE A 84 5.97 15.87 -0.13
N ASN A 85 7.24 15.60 -0.38
CA ASN A 85 8.34 16.33 0.24
C ASN A 85 8.25 17.85 0.08
N VAL A 86 7.57 18.35 -0.97
CA VAL A 86 7.34 19.77 -1.17
C VAL A 86 6.50 20.41 -0.06
N LEU A 87 5.62 19.65 0.57
CA LEU A 87 4.78 20.15 1.67
C LEU A 87 5.59 20.52 2.92
N ALA A 88 6.80 19.97 3.09
CA ALA A 88 7.70 20.33 4.17
C ALA A 88 8.17 21.80 4.09
N TYR A 89 8.05 22.43 2.92
CA TYR A 89 8.48 23.82 2.68
C TYR A 89 7.33 24.81 2.64
N LEU A 90 6.08 24.33 2.73
CA LEU A 90 4.90 25.21 2.68
C LEU A 90 4.51 25.68 4.09
N PRO A 91 4.31 26.99 4.29
CA PRO A 91 3.95 27.55 5.60
C PRO A 91 2.44 27.38 5.86
N PHE A 92 2.00 26.18 6.20
CA PHE A 92 0.59 25.89 6.51
C PHE A 92 0.07 26.70 7.71
N SER A 93 -1.23 26.98 7.70
CA SER A 93 -1.94 27.53 8.85
C SER A 93 -1.98 26.49 9.99
N LYS A 94 -1.87 26.94 11.24
CA LYS A 94 -2.09 26.09 12.42
C LYS A 94 -3.52 25.51 12.48
N LYS A 95 -4.46 26.11 11.75
CA LYS A 95 -5.84 25.64 11.61
C LYS A 95 -6.00 24.52 10.58
N THR A 96 -5.02 24.34 9.68
CA THR A 96 -5.08 23.30 8.65
C THR A 96 -4.51 21.98 9.20
N ARG A 97 -5.29 20.92 9.11
CA ARG A 97 -4.91 19.56 9.54
C ARG A 97 -4.40 18.76 8.35
N LEU A 98 -3.15 18.30 8.42
CA LEU A 98 -2.55 17.38 7.44
C LEU A 98 -2.67 15.96 7.99
N VAL A 99 -3.47 15.10 7.34
CA VAL A 99 -3.73 13.73 7.77
C VAL A 99 -3.16 12.76 6.73
N GLN A 100 -2.17 11.98 7.15
CA GLN A 100 -1.55 10.97 6.31
C GLN A 100 -2.30 9.65 6.45
N LEU A 101 -2.90 9.16 5.36
CA LEU A 101 -3.56 7.85 5.30
C LEU A 101 -2.63 6.74 4.79
N TRP A 102 -1.53 7.14 4.12
CA TRP A 102 -0.55 6.27 3.50
C TRP A 102 -1.14 5.39 2.37
N HIS A 103 -0.32 4.46 1.87
CA HIS A 103 -0.66 3.55 0.77
C HIS A 103 -0.23 2.11 1.05
N GLY A 104 0.26 1.83 2.24
CA GLY A 104 0.65 0.53 2.73
C GLY A 104 0.03 0.27 4.09
N ASP A 105 0.11 -0.95 4.56
CA ASP A 105 -0.45 -1.40 5.82
C ASP A 105 0.60 -2.14 6.64
N GLY A 106 0.28 -2.38 7.91
CA GLY A 106 1.13 -3.11 8.84
C GLY A 106 2.42 -2.40 9.20
N GLY A 107 3.36 -3.15 9.75
CA GLY A 107 4.67 -2.64 10.18
C GLY A 107 5.77 -3.65 9.87
N TRP A 108 5.99 -3.94 8.61
CA TRP A 108 6.98 -4.94 8.20
C TRP A 108 8.32 -4.31 7.85
N LYS A 109 8.37 -3.62 6.71
CA LYS A 109 9.60 -2.97 6.20
C LYS A 109 9.84 -1.63 6.87
N ARG A 110 11.10 -1.28 7.05
CA ARG A 110 11.49 0.09 7.42
C ARG A 110 11.30 1.04 6.23
N TRP A 111 10.95 2.29 6.53
CA TRP A 111 10.73 3.31 5.52
C TRP A 111 10.84 4.72 6.12
N GLY A 112 10.92 5.74 5.24
CA GLY A 112 10.96 7.13 5.65
C GLY A 112 12.11 7.45 6.60
N HIS A 113 11.81 8.12 7.72
CA HIS A 113 12.81 8.55 8.70
C HIS A 113 13.53 7.39 9.40
N SER A 114 12.93 6.19 9.47
CA SER A 114 13.60 5.02 10.03
C SER A 114 14.70 4.44 9.13
N VAL A 115 14.76 4.89 7.87
CA VAL A 115 15.82 4.52 6.90
C VAL A 115 16.73 5.70 6.64
N ASP A 116 16.17 6.90 6.40
CA ASP A 116 16.93 8.15 6.17
C ASP A 116 16.40 9.27 7.07
N PRO A 117 17.13 9.56 8.17
CA PRO A 117 16.77 10.64 9.11
C PRO A 117 16.71 12.03 8.46
N ASN A 118 17.36 12.23 7.29
CA ASN A 118 17.39 13.50 6.56
C ASN A 118 16.15 13.69 5.66
N THR A 119 15.24 12.75 5.64
CA THR A 119 13.95 12.90 4.93
C THR A 119 13.26 14.19 5.36
N PRO A 120 12.76 15.04 4.44
CA PRO A 120 12.08 16.28 4.82
C PRO A 120 10.89 16.02 5.75
N ARG A 121 10.83 16.74 6.88
CA ARG A 121 9.74 16.60 7.84
C ARG A 121 8.51 17.36 7.36
N ILE A 122 7.51 16.61 6.93
CA ILE A 122 6.21 17.18 6.55
C ILE A 122 5.42 17.45 7.84
N PRO A 123 4.76 18.61 7.96
CA PRO A 123 4.07 19.00 9.20
C PRO A 123 2.72 18.27 9.31
N TYR A 124 2.74 16.94 9.33
CA TYR A 124 1.53 16.15 9.56
C TYR A 124 0.94 16.47 10.93
N THR A 125 -0.37 16.70 10.96
CA THR A 125 -1.10 16.78 12.22
C THR A 125 -1.25 15.38 12.79
N TYR A 126 -1.65 14.44 11.93
CA TYR A 126 -1.80 13.03 12.28
C TYR A 126 -1.33 12.13 11.13
N ALA A 127 -0.87 10.94 11.49
CA ALA A 127 -0.81 9.80 10.59
C ALA A 127 -1.76 8.71 11.12
N VAL A 128 -2.46 8.03 10.22
CA VAL A 128 -3.39 6.95 10.59
C VAL A 128 -2.71 5.62 10.32
N CYS A 129 -2.65 4.75 11.32
CA CYS A 129 -2.13 3.38 11.21
C CYS A 129 -3.20 2.34 11.51
N ASN A 130 -2.89 1.09 11.23
CA ASN A 130 -3.82 -0.01 11.36
C ASN A 130 -4.26 -0.26 12.81
N CYS A 131 -3.32 -0.39 13.74
CA CYS A 131 -3.57 -0.75 15.12
C CYS A 131 -2.43 -0.29 16.04
N GLU A 132 -2.61 -0.47 17.35
CA GLU A 132 -1.66 -0.02 18.38
C GLU A 132 -0.28 -0.69 18.26
N THR A 133 -0.24 -1.97 17.89
CA THR A 133 1.02 -2.73 17.79
C THR A 133 1.96 -2.19 16.72
N VAL A 134 1.46 -1.63 15.62
CA VAL A 134 2.28 -1.04 14.55
C VAL A 134 2.53 0.47 14.70
N ARG A 135 1.87 1.12 15.66
CA ARG A 135 1.99 2.55 15.93
C ARG A 135 3.44 3.02 16.10
N PRO A 136 4.33 2.34 16.86
CA PRO A 136 5.73 2.76 17.00
C PRO A 136 6.50 2.73 15.69
N PHE A 137 6.22 1.76 14.80
CA PHE A 137 6.87 1.65 13.49
C PHE A 137 6.46 2.80 12.58
N TRP A 138 5.18 3.17 12.61
CA TRP A 138 4.64 4.30 11.85
C TRP A 138 5.15 5.64 12.39
N ALA A 139 5.24 5.79 13.70
CA ALA A 139 5.84 6.95 14.33
C ALA A 139 7.30 7.16 13.87
N SER A 140 8.09 6.09 13.90
CA SER A 140 9.46 6.09 13.39
C SER A 140 9.53 6.42 11.90
N GLY A 141 8.69 5.79 11.07
CA GLY A 141 8.69 5.99 9.61
C GLY A 141 8.31 7.41 9.19
N PHE A 142 7.31 8.02 9.83
CA PHE A 142 6.89 9.40 9.56
C PHE A 142 7.72 10.45 10.31
N GLY A 143 8.54 10.05 11.28
CA GLY A 143 9.26 10.96 12.15
C GLY A 143 8.32 11.79 13.02
N LEU A 144 7.21 11.19 13.46
CA LEU A 144 6.20 11.77 14.31
C LEU A 144 6.30 11.22 15.74
N PRO A 145 5.90 12.00 16.74
CA PRO A 145 5.70 11.47 18.07
C PRO A 145 4.50 10.50 18.07
N PRO A 146 4.55 9.40 18.88
CA PRO A 146 3.54 8.33 18.84
C PRO A 146 2.10 8.82 19.03
N GLU A 147 1.86 9.85 19.84
CA GLU A 147 0.54 10.43 20.09
C GLU A 147 -0.11 11.09 18.87
N ARG A 148 0.68 11.36 17.83
CA ARG A 148 0.19 11.84 16.53
C ARG A 148 -0.03 10.75 15.50
N VAL A 149 0.23 9.50 15.87
CA VAL A 149 -0.07 8.34 15.04
C VAL A 149 -1.27 7.63 15.63
N LEU A 150 -2.38 7.68 14.90
CA LEU A 150 -3.68 7.23 15.39
C LEU A 150 -4.00 5.82 14.89
N PRO A 151 -4.21 4.84 15.78
CA PRO A 151 -4.51 3.46 15.42
C PRO A 151 -6.00 3.30 15.10
N LEU A 152 -6.44 3.88 13.99
CA LEU A 152 -7.84 3.97 13.59
C LEU A 152 -8.25 2.96 12.50
N GLY A 153 -7.34 2.07 12.10
CA GLY A 153 -7.56 1.14 11.02
C GLY A 153 -7.07 1.67 9.67
N SER A 154 -7.46 1.01 8.59
CA SER A 154 -7.05 1.36 7.23
C SER A 154 -8.25 1.52 6.29
N PRO A 155 -8.56 2.74 5.83
CA PRO A 155 -9.61 2.96 4.83
C PRO A 155 -9.39 2.13 3.55
N ARG A 156 -8.14 1.83 3.22
CA ARG A 156 -7.80 1.01 2.05
C ARG A 156 -8.20 -0.44 2.25
N LEU A 157 -7.96 -1.00 3.44
CA LEU A 157 -8.38 -2.37 3.75
C LEU A 157 -9.89 -2.47 3.92
N ASP A 158 -10.56 -1.46 4.48
CA ASP A 158 -12.02 -1.43 4.54
C ASP A 158 -12.63 -1.54 3.14
N ALA A 159 -12.08 -0.79 2.17
CA ALA A 159 -12.52 -0.87 0.79
C ALA A 159 -12.20 -2.22 0.14
N LEU A 160 -11.06 -2.85 0.51
CA LEU A 160 -10.67 -4.17 0.01
C LEU A 160 -11.57 -5.28 0.56
N THR A 161 -11.93 -5.23 1.83
CA THR A 161 -12.73 -6.26 2.51
C THR A 161 -14.24 -6.00 2.44
N TYR A 162 -14.67 -4.90 1.79
CA TYR A 162 -16.09 -4.65 1.56
C TYR A 162 -16.76 -5.88 0.94
N PRO A 163 -17.96 -6.27 1.43
CA PRO A 163 -18.62 -7.49 0.99
C PRO A 163 -18.73 -7.60 -0.54
N TYR A 164 -18.35 -8.73 -1.08
CA TYR A 164 -18.41 -9.04 -2.50
C TYR A 164 -18.82 -10.50 -2.71
N ASP A 165 -19.47 -10.76 -3.84
CA ASP A 165 -19.76 -12.14 -4.28
C ASP A 165 -18.54 -12.69 -5.03
N LYS A 166 -17.83 -13.63 -4.39
CA LYS A 166 -16.64 -14.26 -4.97
C LYS A 166 -16.98 -15.03 -6.25
N ALA A 167 -18.15 -15.66 -6.33
CA ALA A 167 -18.54 -16.42 -7.51
C ALA A 167 -18.78 -15.53 -8.72
N VAL A 168 -19.48 -14.41 -8.52
CA VAL A 168 -19.71 -13.40 -9.56
C VAL A 168 -18.39 -12.77 -10.02
N LEU A 169 -17.51 -12.43 -9.09
CA LEU A 169 -16.20 -11.88 -9.41
C LEU A 169 -15.35 -12.87 -10.16
N ARG A 170 -15.35 -14.15 -9.75
CA ARG A 170 -14.63 -15.21 -10.41
C ARG A 170 -15.14 -15.46 -11.83
N ALA A 171 -16.45 -15.47 -12.05
CA ALA A 171 -17.03 -15.60 -13.38
C ALA A 171 -16.59 -14.47 -14.33
N LYS A 172 -16.55 -13.21 -13.83
CA LYS A 172 -16.03 -12.06 -14.58
C LYS A 172 -14.53 -12.21 -14.90
N PHE A 173 -13.75 -12.69 -13.94
CA PHE A 173 -12.32 -12.94 -14.13
C PHE A 173 -12.08 -14.03 -15.18
N ASP A 174 -12.78 -15.16 -15.09
CA ASP A 174 -12.68 -16.29 -16.02
C ASP A 174 -13.15 -15.93 -17.44
N ALA A 175 -14.14 -15.04 -17.57
CA ALA A 175 -14.57 -14.53 -18.87
C ALA A 175 -13.50 -13.62 -19.53
N ARG A 176 -12.73 -12.88 -18.72
CA ARG A 176 -11.64 -12.02 -19.21
C ARG A 176 -10.37 -12.79 -19.50
N TYR A 177 -10.06 -13.82 -18.69
CA TYR A 177 -8.85 -14.63 -18.76
C TYR A 177 -9.19 -16.09 -18.98
N LEU A 178 -9.54 -16.45 -20.22
CA LEU A 178 -10.06 -17.79 -20.58
C LEU A 178 -9.17 -18.95 -20.14
N ARG A 179 -7.84 -18.72 -20.06
CA ARG A 179 -6.89 -19.73 -19.56
C ARG A 179 -7.06 -20.06 -18.07
N CYS A 180 -7.76 -19.21 -17.33
CA CYS A 180 -8.00 -19.38 -15.89
C CYS A 180 -9.29 -20.11 -15.57
N ARG A 181 -10.17 -20.31 -16.57
CA ARG A 181 -11.51 -20.86 -16.36
C ARG A 181 -11.46 -22.22 -15.70
N GLY A 182 -12.14 -22.34 -14.56
CA GLY A 182 -12.26 -23.59 -13.81
C GLY A 182 -11.00 -24.03 -13.05
N LYS A 183 -9.93 -23.23 -13.07
CA LYS A 183 -8.66 -23.55 -12.42
C LYS A 183 -8.51 -22.85 -11.07
N LYS A 184 -7.70 -23.41 -10.17
CA LYS A 184 -7.19 -22.67 -9.01
C LYS A 184 -6.29 -21.53 -9.50
N LEU A 185 -6.34 -20.37 -8.86
CA LEU A 185 -5.55 -19.19 -9.23
C LEU A 185 -4.46 -18.93 -8.19
N PHE A 186 -3.22 -19.20 -8.55
CA PHE A 186 -2.05 -18.83 -7.74
C PHE A 186 -1.46 -17.54 -8.27
N LEU A 187 -1.46 -16.50 -7.41
CA LEU A 187 -0.92 -15.18 -7.75
C LEU A 187 0.53 -15.06 -7.26
N TYR A 188 1.47 -14.95 -8.18
CA TYR A 188 2.87 -14.66 -7.87
C TYR A 188 3.13 -13.17 -8.01
N ALA A 189 3.46 -12.52 -6.90
CA ALA A 189 3.68 -11.08 -6.82
C ALA A 189 4.96 -10.76 -6.02
N PRO A 190 6.15 -10.90 -6.62
CA PRO A 190 7.41 -10.60 -5.95
C PRO A 190 7.67 -9.11 -5.80
N THR A 191 8.43 -8.74 -4.77
CA THR A 191 8.94 -7.37 -4.57
C THR A 191 10.03 -7.06 -5.57
N PHE A 192 10.08 -5.84 -6.09
CA PHE A 192 11.25 -5.35 -6.83
C PHE A 192 12.46 -5.19 -5.90
N ARG A 193 13.65 -5.27 -6.45
CA ARG A 193 14.92 -4.98 -5.77
C ARG A 193 15.39 -3.56 -6.13
N ASP A 194 16.14 -2.91 -5.24
CA ASP A 194 16.65 -1.57 -5.50
C ASP A 194 17.79 -1.59 -6.54
N ASP A 195 18.54 -2.71 -6.69
CA ASP A 195 19.49 -2.91 -7.80
C ASP A 195 18.75 -3.34 -9.09
N PRO A 196 18.88 -2.59 -10.20
CA PRO A 196 18.25 -2.95 -11.47
C PRO A 196 18.67 -4.32 -12.03
N ARG A 197 19.93 -4.76 -11.77
CA ARG A 197 20.41 -6.08 -12.23
C ARG A 197 19.69 -7.22 -11.52
N GLU A 198 19.39 -7.04 -10.23
CA GLU A 198 18.64 -8.00 -9.44
C GLU A 198 17.19 -8.09 -9.91
N ASN A 199 16.61 -6.96 -10.32
CA ASN A 199 15.28 -6.97 -10.93
C ASN A 199 15.27 -7.76 -12.25
N GLN A 200 16.34 -7.70 -13.06
CA GLN A 200 16.45 -8.48 -14.29
C GLN A 200 16.58 -9.98 -14.04
N ALA A 201 17.11 -10.39 -12.90
CA ALA A 201 17.31 -11.80 -12.54
C ALA A 201 16.15 -12.38 -11.70
N LEU A 202 15.22 -11.56 -11.22
CA LEU A 202 14.24 -11.97 -10.21
C LEU A 202 13.42 -13.19 -10.64
N LEU A 203 12.90 -13.20 -11.86
CA LEU A 203 12.06 -14.30 -12.35
C LEU A 203 12.87 -15.55 -12.76
N SER A 204 14.20 -15.47 -12.89
CA SER A 204 15.03 -16.68 -13.14
C SER A 204 15.06 -17.62 -11.93
N HIS A 205 14.67 -17.14 -10.75
CA HIS A 205 14.51 -17.96 -9.55
C HIS A 205 13.17 -18.73 -9.52
N PHE A 206 12.26 -18.49 -10.47
CA PHE A 206 10.99 -19.19 -10.57
C PHE A 206 10.99 -20.08 -11.81
N ASP A 207 11.05 -21.39 -11.60
CA ASP A 207 10.99 -22.37 -12.68
C ASP A 207 9.54 -22.61 -13.12
N PHE A 208 9.13 -21.91 -14.19
CA PHE A 208 7.78 -22.01 -14.76
C PHE A 208 7.48 -23.40 -15.30
N ALA A 209 8.48 -24.09 -15.87
CA ALA A 209 8.27 -25.41 -16.44
C ALA A 209 8.02 -26.45 -15.33
N ALA A 210 8.83 -26.43 -14.26
CA ALA A 210 8.62 -27.32 -13.12
C ALA A 210 7.31 -27.03 -12.39
N PHE A 211 6.91 -25.73 -12.28
CA PHE A 211 5.58 -25.37 -11.73
C PHE A 211 4.46 -26.03 -12.55
N HIS A 212 4.46 -25.88 -13.87
CA HIS A 212 3.43 -26.45 -14.73
C HIS A 212 3.45 -27.99 -14.74
N ALA A 213 4.63 -28.59 -14.70
CA ALA A 213 4.75 -30.06 -14.62
C ALA A 213 4.12 -30.61 -13.33
N ARG A 214 4.22 -29.88 -12.21
CA ARG A 214 3.70 -30.36 -10.92
C ARG A 214 2.21 -30.05 -10.71
N PHE A 215 1.75 -28.87 -11.12
CA PHE A 215 0.36 -28.42 -10.88
C PHE A 215 -0.55 -28.61 -12.10
N GLY A 216 0.06 -28.84 -13.26
CA GLY A 216 -0.65 -29.24 -14.47
C GLY A 216 -1.77 -28.28 -14.89
N GLU A 217 -2.89 -28.87 -15.32
CA GLU A 217 -4.02 -28.12 -15.85
C GLU A 217 -4.97 -27.58 -14.78
N GLU A 218 -4.84 -28.03 -13.52
CA GLU A 218 -5.76 -27.66 -12.45
C GLU A 218 -5.51 -26.25 -11.88
N THR A 219 -4.32 -25.68 -12.16
CA THR A 219 -3.89 -24.40 -11.60
C THR A 219 -3.44 -23.45 -12.69
N ALA A 220 -3.86 -22.21 -12.62
CA ALA A 220 -3.34 -21.11 -13.42
C ALA A 220 -2.41 -20.23 -12.57
N LEU A 221 -1.18 -20.02 -13.07
CA LEU A 221 -0.24 -19.10 -12.47
C LEU A 221 -0.52 -17.69 -13.01
N LEU A 222 -0.84 -16.76 -12.12
CA LEU A 222 -0.98 -15.34 -12.40
C LEU A 222 0.30 -14.67 -11.95
N VAL A 223 0.92 -13.86 -12.79
CA VAL A 223 2.13 -13.10 -12.42
C VAL A 223 1.80 -11.61 -12.43
N ARG A 224 2.06 -10.93 -11.31
CA ARG A 224 1.88 -9.49 -11.20
C ARG A 224 3.14 -8.85 -10.63
N LEU A 225 3.92 -8.26 -11.50
CA LEU A 225 5.14 -7.56 -11.12
C LEU A 225 4.84 -6.13 -10.66
N HIS A 226 5.76 -5.58 -9.86
CA HIS A 226 5.69 -4.19 -9.46
C HIS A 226 5.78 -3.25 -10.69
N PRO A 227 5.09 -2.10 -10.74
CA PRO A 227 5.13 -1.18 -11.89
C PRO A 227 6.53 -0.75 -12.34
N LYS A 228 7.52 -0.70 -11.45
CA LYS A 228 8.92 -0.43 -11.78
C LYS A 228 9.56 -1.52 -12.65
N MET A 229 8.98 -2.70 -12.68
CA MET A 229 9.47 -3.85 -13.45
C MET A 229 8.72 -4.02 -14.78
N HIS A 230 7.81 -3.09 -15.11
CA HIS A 230 7.07 -3.14 -16.37
C HIS A 230 8.01 -3.13 -17.57
N GLY A 231 7.85 -4.11 -18.47
CA GLY A 231 8.68 -4.26 -19.67
C GLY A 231 10.05 -4.90 -19.45
N LEU A 232 10.42 -5.29 -18.21
CA LEU A 232 11.68 -6.00 -17.97
C LEU A 232 11.63 -7.49 -18.35
N TYR A 233 10.42 -8.06 -18.44
CA TYR A 233 10.23 -9.49 -18.68
C TYR A 233 9.22 -9.73 -19.79
N ASP A 234 9.47 -10.81 -20.53
CA ASP A 234 8.52 -11.41 -21.45
C ASP A 234 8.04 -12.75 -20.89
N LEU A 235 6.78 -12.79 -20.48
CA LEU A 235 6.16 -13.99 -19.93
C LEU A 235 5.49 -14.88 -21.01
N ARG A 236 5.61 -14.52 -22.28
CA ARG A 236 5.11 -15.37 -23.36
C ARG A 236 5.84 -16.71 -23.40
N GLY A 237 5.12 -17.80 -23.58
CA GLY A 237 5.69 -19.15 -23.58
C GLY A 237 5.90 -19.77 -22.19
N THR A 238 5.79 -18.99 -21.09
CA THR A 238 5.90 -19.55 -19.72
C THR A 238 4.64 -20.26 -19.24
N GLY A 239 3.52 -20.14 -19.94
CA GLY A 239 2.21 -20.63 -19.49
C GLY A 239 1.53 -19.74 -18.45
N ALA A 240 2.24 -18.77 -17.84
CA ALA A 240 1.67 -17.85 -16.88
C ALA A 240 0.78 -16.78 -17.53
N VAL A 241 -0.16 -16.25 -16.78
CA VAL A 241 -0.99 -15.11 -17.17
C VAL A 241 -0.36 -13.83 -16.61
N ASP A 242 0.14 -12.96 -17.49
CA ASP A 242 0.73 -11.68 -17.09
C ASP A 242 -0.37 -10.67 -16.73
N LEU A 243 -0.39 -10.28 -15.46
CA LEU A 243 -1.27 -9.24 -14.91
C LEU A 243 -0.49 -7.97 -14.52
N THR A 244 0.76 -7.84 -14.96
CA THR A 244 1.58 -6.64 -14.71
C THR A 244 0.93 -5.45 -15.39
N GLY A 245 0.61 -4.41 -14.60
CA GLY A 245 -0.12 -3.24 -15.11
C GLY A 245 -1.63 -3.44 -15.33
N ALA A 246 -2.18 -4.65 -15.18
CA ALA A 246 -3.62 -4.86 -15.27
C ALA A 246 -4.36 -4.05 -14.19
N PRO A 247 -5.46 -3.35 -14.51
CA PRO A 247 -6.28 -2.65 -13.53
C PRO A 247 -7.01 -3.61 -12.59
N GLY A 248 -7.49 -3.11 -11.46
CA GLY A 248 -8.31 -3.90 -10.53
C GLY A 248 -7.50 -4.82 -9.63
N GLN A 249 -6.42 -4.31 -9.01
CA GLN A 249 -5.59 -5.09 -8.07
C GLN A 249 -6.42 -5.80 -6.99
N ALA A 250 -7.44 -5.13 -6.43
CA ALA A 250 -8.32 -5.72 -5.44
C ALA A 250 -9.08 -6.93 -5.98
N ASP A 251 -9.63 -6.82 -7.19
CA ASP A 251 -10.40 -7.89 -7.80
C ASP A 251 -9.53 -9.09 -8.22
N ILE A 252 -8.29 -8.81 -8.65
CA ILE A 252 -7.30 -9.87 -8.92
C ILE A 252 -7.01 -10.66 -7.64
N LEU A 253 -6.77 -9.95 -6.52
CA LEU A 253 -6.47 -10.61 -5.25
C LEU A 253 -7.68 -11.35 -4.67
N ARG A 254 -8.89 -10.76 -4.77
CA ARG A 254 -10.14 -11.40 -4.36
C ARG A 254 -10.48 -12.66 -5.20
N ALA A 255 -10.06 -12.69 -6.47
CA ALA A 255 -10.25 -13.84 -7.34
C ALA A 255 -9.22 -14.95 -7.09
N ALA A 256 -8.05 -14.63 -6.55
CA ALA A 256 -6.99 -15.58 -6.27
C ALA A 256 -7.39 -16.61 -5.19
N ASP A 257 -6.78 -17.77 -5.22
CA ASP A 257 -6.95 -18.83 -4.24
C ASP A 257 -5.71 -18.97 -3.33
N LEU A 258 -4.55 -18.41 -3.76
CA LEU A 258 -3.31 -18.37 -3.00
C LEU A 258 -2.41 -17.23 -3.50
N LEU A 259 -1.70 -16.56 -2.59
CA LEU A 259 -0.65 -15.60 -2.90
C LEU A 259 0.73 -16.23 -2.68
N ILE A 260 1.57 -16.20 -3.72
CA ILE A 260 3.01 -16.43 -3.63
C ILE A 260 3.68 -15.06 -3.65
N THR A 261 4.42 -14.74 -2.61
CA THR A 261 5.13 -13.45 -2.54
C THR A 261 6.41 -13.60 -1.73
N ASP A 262 7.18 -12.53 -1.64
CA ASP A 262 8.36 -12.47 -0.80
C ASP A 262 8.16 -11.40 0.31
N TYR A 263 8.63 -10.21 0.08
CA TYR A 263 8.58 -9.06 1.01
C TYR A 263 7.53 -8.02 0.59
N CYS A 264 6.61 -8.35 -0.32
CA CYS A 264 5.62 -7.42 -0.86
C CYS A 264 4.52 -7.08 0.15
N SER A 265 4.15 -5.80 0.23
CA SER A 265 3.03 -5.34 1.06
C SER A 265 1.66 -5.91 0.65
N LEU A 266 1.57 -6.55 -0.55
CA LEU A 266 0.37 -7.27 -0.97
C LEU A 266 0.01 -8.43 -0.03
N CYS A 267 0.99 -8.90 0.75
CA CYS A 267 0.79 -9.85 1.82
C CYS A 267 -0.27 -9.40 2.84
N PHE A 268 -0.26 -8.11 3.22
CA PHE A 268 -1.27 -7.57 4.14
C PHE A 268 -2.67 -7.60 3.55
N ASP A 269 -2.79 -7.34 2.24
CA ASP A 269 -4.06 -7.41 1.52
C ASP A 269 -4.59 -8.84 1.48
N ALA A 270 -3.71 -9.81 1.20
CA ALA A 270 -4.05 -11.22 1.19
C ALA A 270 -4.53 -11.69 2.57
N VAL A 271 -3.80 -11.33 3.62
CA VAL A 271 -4.15 -11.67 5.00
C VAL A 271 -5.46 -11.00 5.44
N ALA A 272 -5.74 -9.76 5.01
CA ALA A 272 -7.02 -9.10 5.28
C ALA A 272 -8.21 -9.86 4.65
N LEU A 273 -7.99 -10.54 3.53
CA LEU A 273 -8.97 -11.39 2.84
C LEU A 273 -8.98 -12.85 3.32
N ASP A 274 -8.18 -13.21 4.32
CA ASP A 274 -7.89 -14.58 4.77
C ASP A 274 -7.42 -15.49 3.62
N LEU A 275 -6.74 -14.92 2.63
CA LEU A 275 -6.18 -15.65 1.51
C LEU A 275 -4.89 -16.37 1.96
N PRO A 276 -4.70 -17.68 1.65
CA PRO A 276 -3.45 -18.37 1.90
C PRO A 276 -2.24 -17.65 1.29
N VAL A 277 -1.14 -17.60 2.03
CA VAL A 277 0.11 -16.95 1.62
C VAL A 277 1.27 -17.92 1.76
N VAL A 278 2.08 -18.04 0.72
CA VAL A 278 3.39 -18.70 0.76
C VAL A 278 4.46 -17.65 0.51
N LEU A 279 5.42 -17.53 1.43
CA LEU A 279 6.55 -16.62 1.29
C LEU A 279 7.68 -17.33 0.54
N TYR A 280 8.03 -16.84 -0.64
CA TYR A 280 9.18 -17.32 -1.42
C TYR A 280 10.36 -16.38 -1.20
N ALA A 281 11.11 -16.63 -0.13
CA ALA A 281 12.16 -15.74 0.41
C ALA A 281 13.56 -16.27 0.10
N PHE A 282 13.86 -16.57 -1.16
CA PHE A 282 15.12 -17.18 -1.61
C PHE A 282 16.35 -16.30 -1.41
N ASP A 283 16.18 -14.99 -1.20
CA ASP A 283 17.26 -14.02 -1.03
C ASP A 283 17.13 -13.19 0.28
N GLU A 284 16.51 -13.77 1.34
CA GLU A 284 16.18 -13.06 2.58
C GLU A 284 17.38 -12.33 3.20
N GLU A 285 18.52 -13.02 3.38
CA GLU A 285 19.72 -12.44 3.99
C GLU A 285 20.23 -11.23 3.19
N ARG A 286 20.24 -11.36 1.87
CA ARG A 286 20.66 -10.29 0.97
C ARG A 286 19.71 -9.11 0.99
N TYR A 287 18.40 -9.37 0.94
CA TYR A 287 17.37 -8.33 1.02
C TYR A 287 17.48 -7.55 2.33
N MET A 288 17.69 -8.25 3.44
CA MET A 288 17.88 -7.64 4.75
C MET A 288 19.15 -6.77 4.83
N ALA A 289 20.22 -7.20 4.18
CA ALA A 289 21.51 -6.50 4.24
C ALA A 289 21.59 -5.27 3.30
N ARG A 290 20.92 -5.29 2.15
CA ARG A 290 21.12 -4.31 1.07
C ARG A 290 19.93 -3.41 0.80
N ASP A 291 18.71 -3.86 1.08
CA ASP A 291 17.50 -3.09 0.85
C ASP A 291 17.09 -2.31 2.12
N ARG A 292 15.83 -2.35 2.51
CA ARG A 292 15.31 -1.50 3.59
C ARG A 292 15.33 -2.14 4.96
N GLY A 293 15.48 -3.46 5.03
CA GLY A 293 15.32 -4.24 6.25
C GLY A 293 13.88 -4.21 6.81
N PHE A 294 13.70 -4.91 7.92
CA PHE A 294 12.41 -5.02 8.58
C PHE A 294 12.48 -4.43 9.99
N TYR A 295 11.32 -4.07 10.55
CA TYR A 295 11.20 -3.72 11.97
C TYR A 295 11.34 -4.95 12.87
N LYS A 296 10.86 -6.11 12.39
CA LYS A 296 10.99 -7.42 13.05
C LYS A 296 11.44 -8.47 12.03
N PRO A 297 12.17 -9.51 12.46
CA PRO A 297 12.53 -10.61 11.56
C PRO A 297 11.31 -11.24 10.88
N LEU A 298 11.43 -11.56 9.59
CA LEU A 298 10.36 -12.17 8.81
C LEU A 298 9.81 -13.44 9.46
N ARG A 299 10.71 -14.24 10.06
CA ARG A 299 10.41 -15.54 10.64
C ARG A 299 9.79 -15.48 12.03
N GLU A 300 9.78 -14.31 12.68
CA GLU A 300 9.18 -14.16 14.02
C GLU A 300 7.65 -14.28 13.96
N LEU A 301 7.04 -13.74 12.92
CA LEU A 301 5.59 -13.78 12.73
C LEU A 301 5.25 -13.86 11.23
N PRO A 302 5.45 -15.01 10.58
CA PRO A 302 5.11 -15.14 9.17
C PRO A 302 3.60 -15.40 8.99
N PRO A 303 2.98 -14.94 7.88
CA PRO A 303 1.56 -15.19 7.60
C PRO A 303 1.26 -16.60 7.06
N GLY A 304 2.31 -17.38 6.79
CA GLY A 304 2.25 -18.71 6.21
C GLY A 304 3.65 -19.30 6.06
N PRO A 305 3.79 -20.44 5.38
CA PRO A 305 5.07 -21.11 5.20
C PRO A 305 6.05 -20.27 4.41
N ILE A 306 7.36 -20.45 4.71
CA ILE A 306 8.48 -19.78 4.06
C ILE A 306 9.29 -20.81 3.29
N ALA A 307 9.40 -20.62 1.98
CA ALA A 307 10.26 -21.40 1.10
C ALA A 307 11.53 -20.60 0.77
N ASN A 308 12.70 -21.21 0.94
CA ASN A 308 14.00 -20.57 0.66
C ASN A 308 14.56 -20.94 -0.73
N ASP A 309 13.98 -21.93 -1.38
CA ASP A 309 14.33 -22.38 -2.72
C ASP A 309 13.07 -22.81 -3.48
N PHE A 310 13.23 -23.07 -4.76
CA PHE A 310 12.10 -23.41 -5.62
C PHE A 310 11.49 -24.79 -5.35
N PRO A 311 12.27 -25.86 -5.05
CA PRO A 311 11.72 -27.14 -4.62
C PRO A 311 10.86 -27.03 -3.35
N ALA A 312 11.35 -26.31 -2.32
CA ALA A 312 10.58 -26.07 -1.11
C ALA A 312 9.29 -25.25 -1.38
N LEU A 313 9.34 -24.30 -2.33
CA LEU A 313 8.14 -23.60 -2.78
C LEU A 313 7.10 -24.56 -3.34
N LEU A 314 7.49 -25.46 -4.25
CA LEU A 314 6.58 -26.45 -4.83
C LEU A 314 5.95 -27.35 -3.75
N ASP A 315 6.71 -27.72 -2.72
CA ASP A 315 6.20 -28.53 -1.61
C ASP A 315 5.20 -27.76 -0.76
N CYS A 316 5.49 -26.50 -0.44
CA CYS A 316 4.54 -25.61 0.25
C CYS A 316 3.23 -25.43 -0.54
N LEU A 317 3.32 -25.29 -1.86
CA LEU A 317 2.14 -25.11 -2.73
C LEU A 317 1.30 -26.37 -2.87
N ALA A 318 1.91 -27.55 -2.75
CA ALA A 318 1.23 -28.84 -2.81
C ALA A 318 0.58 -29.24 -1.48
N ALA A 319 1.08 -28.72 -0.37
CA ALA A 319 0.57 -29.00 0.96
C ALA A 319 -0.81 -28.37 1.20
N PRO A 320 -1.66 -29.01 2.02
CA PRO A 320 -2.87 -28.35 2.52
C PRO A 320 -2.53 -27.06 3.27
N ASP A 321 -3.41 -26.06 3.17
CA ASP A 321 -3.25 -24.83 3.98
C ASP A 321 -3.54 -25.11 5.46
N THR A 322 -2.50 -25.19 6.26
CA THR A 322 -2.54 -25.33 7.72
C THR A 322 -2.19 -24.03 8.44
N SER A 323 -2.02 -22.91 7.71
CA SER A 323 -1.47 -21.67 8.25
C SER A 323 -2.52 -20.66 8.71
N ARG A 324 -3.76 -21.07 8.89
CA ARG A 324 -4.86 -20.16 9.28
C ARG A 324 -4.57 -19.43 10.60
N ASP A 325 -4.07 -20.13 11.60
CA ASP A 325 -3.73 -19.53 12.89
C ASP A 325 -2.55 -18.58 12.79
N GLN A 326 -1.55 -18.90 11.96
CA GLN A 326 -0.44 -18.01 11.66
C GLN A 326 -0.92 -16.72 10.98
N ARG A 327 -1.81 -16.84 9.98
CA ARG A 327 -2.43 -15.67 9.33
C ARG A 327 -3.25 -14.85 10.31
N ALA A 328 -4.01 -15.49 11.20
CA ALA A 328 -4.79 -14.79 12.22
C ALA A 328 -3.88 -14.01 13.18
N ALA A 329 -2.79 -14.62 13.65
CA ALA A 329 -1.80 -13.95 14.51
C ALA A 329 -1.11 -12.79 13.79
N PHE A 330 -0.69 -12.98 12.53
CA PHE A 330 -0.12 -11.94 11.70
C PHE A 330 -1.11 -10.78 11.48
N ARG A 331 -2.38 -11.09 11.17
CA ARG A 331 -3.44 -10.11 11.01
C ARG A 331 -3.64 -9.30 12.28
N ALA A 332 -3.79 -9.96 13.43
CA ALA A 332 -4.00 -9.31 14.71
C ALA A 332 -2.86 -8.34 15.04
N PHE A 333 -1.60 -8.74 14.80
CA PHE A 333 -0.43 -7.92 15.08
C PHE A 333 -0.31 -6.73 14.13
N HIS A 334 -0.48 -6.95 12.81
CA HIS A 334 -0.18 -5.92 11.81
C HIS A 334 -1.37 -5.08 11.39
N LEU A 335 -2.56 -5.64 11.38
CA LEU A 335 -3.76 -5.00 10.84
C LEU A 335 -4.79 -4.67 11.92
N GLY A 336 -4.76 -5.41 13.04
CA GLY A 336 -5.79 -5.30 14.06
C GLY A 336 -7.15 -5.71 13.52
N GLU A 337 -8.17 -4.98 13.93
CA GLU A 337 -9.54 -5.19 13.44
C GLU A 337 -9.74 -4.49 12.10
N VAL A 338 -10.21 -5.26 11.11
CA VAL A 338 -10.61 -4.75 9.78
C VAL A 338 -12.13 -4.91 9.70
N ASP A 339 -12.86 -3.88 10.14
CA ASP A 339 -14.30 -3.90 10.39
C ASP A 339 -15.12 -2.97 9.46
N GLY A 340 -14.44 -2.33 8.50
CA GLY A 340 -15.09 -1.39 7.57
C GLY A 340 -15.34 0.00 8.14
N LYS A 341 -14.87 0.31 9.37
CA LYS A 341 -15.22 1.54 10.10
C LYS A 341 -14.06 2.53 10.27
N SER A 342 -12.93 2.31 9.60
CA SER A 342 -11.76 3.19 9.73
C SER A 342 -12.08 4.64 9.36
N CYS A 343 -12.82 4.85 8.27
CA CYS A 343 -13.23 6.20 7.85
C CYS A 343 -14.12 6.90 8.89
N GLU A 344 -15.05 6.17 9.52
CA GLU A 344 -15.92 6.73 10.57
C GLU A 344 -15.08 7.18 11.77
N ARG A 345 -14.13 6.35 12.23
CA ARG A 345 -13.21 6.68 13.32
C ARG A 345 -12.37 7.90 13.01
N ILE A 346 -11.85 8.00 11.77
CA ILE A 346 -11.08 9.17 11.32
C ILE A 346 -11.95 10.43 11.34
N LEU A 347 -13.19 10.36 10.83
CA LEU A 347 -14.11 11.50 10.84
C LEU A 347 -14.48 11.92 12.27
N ALA A 348 -14.69 11.00 13.18
CA ALA A 348 -14.96 11.28 14.57
C ALA A 348 -13.83 12.11 15.22
N VAL A 349 -12.56 11.72 15.01
CA VAL A 349 -11.41 12.49 15.52
C VAL A 349 -11.33 13.89 14.91
N LEU A 350 -11.69 14.04 13.64
CA LEU A 350 -11.64 15.34 12.96
C LEU A 350 -12.77 16.29 13.36
N THR A 351 -13.88 15.76 13.83
CA THR A 351 -15.06 16.54 14.22
C THR A 351 -15.12 16.86 15.71
N THR A 352 -14.29 16.19 16.51
CA THR A 352 -14.11 16.55 17.91
C THR A 352 -13.25 17.83 18.00
N PRO A 353 -13.69 18.87 18.72
CA PRO A 353 -12.84 20.04 18.95
C PRO A 353 -11.52 19.62 19.57
N PRO A 354 -10.38 20.23 19.20
CA PRO A 354 -9.12 19.99 19.91
C PRO A 354 -9.30 20.34 21.39
N ALA A 355 -8.90 19.43 22.26
CA ALA A 355 -8.91 19.63 23.71
C ALA A 355 -7.98 20.79 24.11
#